data_6ba44ba1233dd278c78eeeee769e45cf
#
_entry.id   6ba44ba1233dd278c78eeeee769e45cf
#
_cell.length_a   1.000
_cell.length_b   1.000
_cell.length_c   1.000
_cell.angle_alpha   90.00
_cell.angle_beta   90.00
_cell.angle_gamma   90.00
#
_symmetry.space_group_name_H-M   'P 1'
#
loop_
_entity.id
_entity.type
_entity.pdbx_description
1 polymer ?
#
loop_
_entity_poly.entity_id
_entity_poly.type
_entity_poly.pdbx_seq_one_letter_code
_entity_poly.pdbx_strand_id
1 'polypeptide(L)'
;MKKILVPIDGSELADKALTFALDLAGKYEAEVEILHVIPPITGQLTPYPIMGGRPALPAGWLNDYYKQAKEESRKMLSEAMKLSESKAGDLKITSKLGDGRPSDVIVAEAENEGIDLIVMGSRGLGGIREFILGSVSSQVVHESKSPVLVVK
;
A
#
# COMPACT_ATOMS: atom_id res chain seq x y z
N MET A 1 -21.83 1.12 -1.57
CA MET A 1 -20.36 1.27 -1.47
C MET A 1 -20.11 2.67 -0.96
N LYS A 2 -19.49 2.79 0.22
CA LYS A 2 -19.28 4.07 0.91
C LYS A 2 -17.80 4.36 1.18
N LYS A 3 -16.97 3.33 1.27
CA LYS A 3 -15.55 3.49 1.61
C LYS A 3 -14.67 2.54 0.78
N ILE A 4 -13.69 3.11 0.09
CA ILE A 4 -12.74 2.40 -0.77
C ILE A 4 -11.33 2.51 -0.18
N LEU A 5 -10.63 1.39 -0.02
CA LEU A 5 -9.22 1.34 0.37
C LEU A 5 -8.33 1.18 -0.86
N VAL A 6 -7.30 2.01 -0.96
CA VAL A 6 -6.32 1.96 -2.05
C VAL A 6 -4.91 1.81 -1.49
N PRO A 7 -4.38 0.58 -1.40
CA PRO A 7 -2.98 0.37 -1.08
C PRO A 7 -2.06 0.85 -2.20
N ILE A 8 -1.04 1.63 -1.85
CA ILE A 8 -0.03 2.13 -2.79
C ILE A 8 1.38 1.74 -2.36
N ASP A 9 2.26 1.53 -3.35
CA ASP A 9 3.67 1.22 -3.13
C ASP A 9 4.61 2.03 -4.04
N GLY A 10 4.07 3.04 -4.75
CA GLY A 10 4.79 3.86 -5.71
C GLY A 10 4.98 3.21 -7.08
N SER A 11 4.34 2.08 -7.36
CA SER A 11 4.35 1.46 -8.68
C SER A 11 3.33 2.14 -9.62
N GLU A 12 3.58 2.06 -10.93
CA GLU A 12 2.67 2.55 -11.97
C GLU A 12 1.26 1.90 -11.86
N LEU A 13 1.21 0.62 -11.46
CA LEU A 13 -0.06 -0.08 -11.29
C LEU A 13 -0.82 0.39 -10.03
N ALA A 14 -0.12 0.83 -9.00
CA ALA A 14 -0.76 1.45 -7.84
C ALA A 14 -1.36 2.82 -8.21
N ASP A 15 -0.68 3.61 -9.03
CA ASP A 15 -1.21 4.90 -9.53
C ASP A 15 -2.44 4.70 -10.43
N LYS A 16 -2.42 3.67 -11.28
CA LYS A 16 -3.60 3.28 -12.07
C LYS A 16 -4.76 2.83 -11.18
N ALA A 17 -4.47 2.06 -10.15
CA ALA A 17 -5.48 1.62 -9.17
C ALA A 17 -6.10 2.80 -8.43
N LEU A 18 -5.28 3.76 -7.99
CA LEU A 18 -5.75 4.99 -7.35
C LEU A 18 -6.65 5.79 -8.29
N THR A 19 -6.23 6.01 -9.53
CA THR A 19 -7.03 6.71 -10.53
C THR A 19 -8.38 6.03 -10.74
N PHE A 20 -8.39 4.72 -10.88
CA PHE A 20 -9.63 3.95 -11.04
C PHE A 20 -10.54 4.03 -9.81
N ALA A 21 -9.95 3.98 -8.60
CA ALA A 21 -10.69 4.11 -7.35
C ALA A 21 -11.36 5.49 -7.21
N LEU A 22 -10.67 6.56 -7.62
CA LEU A 22 -11.24 7.91 -7.62
C LEU A 22 -12.41 8.05 -8.59
N ASP A 23 -12.32 7.46 -9.78
CA ASP A 23 -13.42 7.43 -10.75
C ASP A 23 -14.64 6.67 -10.20
N LEU A 24 -14.41 5.56 -9.49
CA LEU A 24 -15.49 4.84 -8.81
C LEU A 24 -16.06 5.66 -7.67
N ALA A 25 -15.21 6.25 -6.83
CA ALA A 25 -15.64 7.06 -5.70
C ALA A 25 -16.53 8.22 -6.14
N GLY A 26 -16.19 8.90 -7.24
CA GLY A 26 -17.01 9.96 -7.82
C GLY A 26 -18.39 9.50 -8.27
N LYS A 27 -18.52 8.26 -8.76
CA LYS A 27 -19.82 7.72 -9.19
C LYS A 27 -20.72 7.27 -8.03
N TYR A 28 -20.11 6.86 -6.92
CA TYR A 28 -20.83 6.27 -5.79
C TYR A 28 -20.85 7.18 -4.55
N GLU A 29 -20.28 8.37 -4.65
CA GLU A 29 -20.10 9.32 -3.53
C GLU A 29 -19.41 8.62 -2.34
N ALA A 30 -18.35 7.84 -2.64
CA ALA A 30 -17.62 7.06 -1.66
C ALA A 30 -16.39 7.83 -1.13
N GLU A 31 -16.02 7.59 0.12
CA GLU A 31 -14.75 8.03 0.69
C GLU A 31 -13.60 7.15 0.15
N VAL A 32 -12.43 7.75 -0.04
CA VAL A 32 -11.22 7.02 -0.44
C VAL A 32 -10.16 7.12 0.66
N GLU A 33 -9.65 5.98 1.09
CA GLU A 33 -8.52 5.89 1.99
C GLU A 33 -7.31 5.34 1.24
N ILE A 34 -6.24 6.13 1.18
CA ILE A 34 -4.97 5.74 0.57
C ILE A 34 -4.07 5.19 1.68
N LEU A 35 -3.63 3.95 1.53
CA LEU A 35 -2.77 3.28 2.50
C LEU A 35 -1.40 2.98 1.89
N HIS A 36 -0.33 3.41 2.57
CA HIS A 36 1.01 2.89 2.33
C HIS A 36 1.49 2.11 3.54
N VAL A 37 2.19 1.00 3.32
CA VAL A 37 2.70 0.14 4.39
C VAL A 37 4.21 0.03 4.27
N ILE A 38 4.93 0.39 5.34
CA ILE A 38 6.37 0.17 5.45
C ILE A 38 6.59 -1.31 5.79
N PRO A 39 7.21 -2.10 4.89
CA PRO A 39 7.46 -3.50 5.17
C PRO A 39 8.53 -3.67 6.25
N PRO A 40 8.47 -4.76 7.04
CA PRO A 40 9.50 -5.06 8.00
C PRO A 40 10.82 -5.37 7.28
N ILE A 41 11.92 -5.02 7.90
CA ILE A 41 13.25 -5.38 7.41
C ILE A 41 13.42 -6.89 7.53
N THR A 42 13.59 -7.55 6.39
CA THR A 42 14.00 -8.95 6.35
C THR A 42 15.50 -9.04 6.10
N GLY A 43 16.14 -10.13 6.51
CA GLY A 43 17.59 -10.32 6.30
C GLY A 43 18.03 -10.21 4.83
N GLN A 44 17.11 -10.35 3.86
CA GLN A 44 17.38 -10.18 2.42
C GLN A 44 17.48 -8.70 1.99
N LEU A 45 16.96 -7.78 2.80
CA LEU A 45 16.95 -6.34 2.51
C LEU A 45 18.12 -5.58 3.16
N THR A 46 18.99 -6.27 3.88
CA THR A 46 20.14 -5.63 4.53
C THR A 46 21.41 -5.80 3.71
N PRO A 47 22.24 -4.77 3.55
CA PRO A 47 23.55 -4.89 2.92
C PRO A 47 24.61 -5.56 3.83
N TYR A 48 24.22 -6.00 5.01
CA TYR A 48 25.11 -6.52 6.03
C TYR A 48 25.07 -8.06 6.09
N PRO A 49 26.20 -8.71 6.41
CA PRO A 49 26.27 -10.16 6.51
C PRO A 49 25.37 -10.67 7.65
N ILE A 50 24.83 -11.87 7.46
CA ILE A 50 24.05 -12.55 8.48
C ILE A 50 25.01 -13.32 9.40
N MET A 51 25.03 -12.98 10.68
CA MET A 51 25.77 -13.69 11.71
C MET A 51 24.79 -14.34 12.70
N GLY A 52 24.89 -15.66 12.87
CA GLY A 52 24.00 -16.38 13.79
C GLY A 52 22.50 -16.24 13.47
N GLY A 53 22.13 -16.12 12.19
CA GLY A 53 20.74 -15.97 11.72
C GLY A 53 20.18 -14.54 11.85
N ARG A 54 21.00 -13.56 12.24
CA ARG A 54 20.62 -12.15 12.34
C ARG A 54 21.56 -11.27 11.53
N PRO A 55 21.06 -10.18 10.89
CA PRO A 55 21.94 -9.21 10.24
C PRO A 55 22.86 -8.55 11.26
N ALA A 56 24.14 -8.46 10.94
CA ALA A 56 25.14 -7.73 11.75
C ALA A 56 25.01 -6.22 11.49
N LEU A 57 23.98 -5.57 12.05
CA LEU A 57 23.69 -4.18 11.82
C LEU A 57 24.53 -3.28 12.72
N PRO A 58 25.09 -2.15 12.22
CA PRO A 58 25.69 -1.13 13.06
C PRO A 58 24.68 -0.54 14.04
N ALA A 59 25.16 -0.07 15.20
CA ALA A 59 24.32 0.62 16.17
C ALA A 59 23.63 1.83 15.51
N GLY A 60 22.31 1.97 15.71
CA GLY A 60 21.52 3.07 15.15
C GLY A 60 21.03 2.88 13.71
N TRP A 61 21.62 1.97 12.92
CA TRP A 61 21.25 1.76 11.52
C TRP A 61 19.74 1.49 11.34
N LEU A 62 19.16 0.72 12.22
CA LEU A 62 17.74 0.40 12.18
C LEU A 62 16.85 1.64 12.35
N ASN A 63 17.22 2.52 13.27
CA ASN A 63 16.51 3.78 13.50
C ASN A 63 16.61 4.71 12.28
N ASP A 64 17.81 4.81 11.70
CA ASP A 64 18.04 5.63 10.51
C ASP A 64 17.25 5.12 9.32
N TYR A 65 17.23 3.80 9.12
CA TYR A 65 16.42 3.15 8.09
C TYR A 65 14.94 3.47 8.25
N TYR A 66 14.35 3.23 9.44
CA TYR A 66 12.94 3.51 9.66
C TYR A 66 12.59 4.99 9.55
N LYS A 67 13.49 5.86 9.96
CA LYS A 67 13.32 7.30 9.79
C LYS A 67 13.25 7.67 8.32
N GLN A 68 14.20 7.20 7.53
CA GLN A 68 14.23 7.43 6.09
C GLN A 68 13.00 6.82 5.39
N ALA A 69 12.66 5.56 5.70
CA ALA A 69 11.48 4.90 5.14
C ALA A 69 10.19 5.67 5.45
N LYS A 70 10.04 6.22 6.66
CA LYS A 70 8.90 7.06 7.02
C LYS A 70 8.85 8.37 6.22
N GLU A 71 9.99 9.01 6.01
CA GLU A 71 10.07 10.26 5.23
C GLU A 71 9.70 10.00 3.76
N GLU A 72 10.24 8.95 3.15
CA GLU A 72 9.90 8.54 1.78
C GLU A 72 8.43 8.17 1.64
N SER A 73 7.88 7.42 2.59
CA SER A 73 6.48 7.03 2.62
C SER A 73 5.54 8.23 2.75
N ARG A 74 5.88 9.20 3.59
CA ARG A 74 5.10 10.45 3.72
C ARG A 74 5.11 11.26 2.42
N LYS A 75 6.25 11.30 1.74
CA LYS A 75 6.37 11.97 0.44
C LYS A 75 5.47 11.29 -0.58
N MET A 76 5.53 9.96 -0.68
CA MET A 76 4.68 9.17 -1.57
C MET A 76 3.19 9.41 -1.31
N LEU A 77 2.76 9.36 -0.04
CA LEU A 77 1.37 9.65 0.34
C LEU A 77 0.98 11.09 -0.01
N SER A 78 1.86 12.07 0.21
CA SER A 78 1.61 13.46 -0.16
C SER A 78 1.44 13.65 -1.68
N GLU A 79 2.23 12.96 -2.49
CA GLU A 79 2.12 12.99 -3.95
C GLU A 79 0.81 12.33 -4.42
N ALA A 80 0.44 11.19 -3.83
CA ALA A 80 -0.83 10.53 -4.10
C ALA A 80 -2.04 11.40 -3.69
N MET A 81 -1.97 12.10 -2.56
CA MET A 81 -3.01 13.03 -2.14
C MET A 81 -3.16 14.19 -3.12
N LYS A 82 -2.07 14.82 -3.55
CA LYS A 82 -2.10 15.91 -4.54
C LYS A 82 -2.69 15.46 -5.88
N LEU A 83 -2.31 14.27 -6.36
CA LEU A 83 -2.90 13.67 -7.56
C LEU A 83 -4.40 13.47 -7.39
N SER A 84 -4.82 13.02 -6.22
CA SER A 84 -6.21 12.77 -5.91
C SER A 84 -7.03 14.05 -5.83
N GLU A 85 -6.54 15.09 -5.17
CA GLU A 85 -7.20 16.41 -5.08
C GLU A 85 -7.51 17.02 -6.45
N SER A 86 -6.61 16.82 -7.43
CA SER A 86 -6.82 17.30 -8.79
C SER A 86 -7.99 16.64 -9.54
N LYS A 87 -8.43 15.46 -9.08
CA LYS A 87 -9.45 14.62 -9.72
C LYS A 87 -10.71 14.45 -8.87
N ALA A 88 -10.62 14.68 -7.58
CA ALA A 88 -11.63 14.25 -6.62
C ALA A 88 -12.85 15.15 -6.49
N GLY A 89 -12.77 16.43 -6.90
CA GLY A 89 -13.85 17.38 -6.59
C GLY A 89 -14.13 17.43 -5.06
N ASP A 90 -15.36 17.16 -4.66
CA ASP A 90 -15.79 17.19 -3.25
C ASP A 90 -15.61 15.84 -2.50
N LEU A 91 -14.89 14.87 -3.07
CA LEU A 91 -14.69 13.57 -2.43
C LEU A 91 -13.86 13.69 -1.17
N LYS A 92 -14.26 12.98 -0.12
CA LYS A 92 -13.45 12.83 1.09
C LYS A 92 -12.35 11.83 0.84
N ILE A 93 -11.10 12.30 0.88
CA ILE A 93 -9.90 11.49 0.72
C ILE A 93 -9.04 11.60 1.96
N THR A 94 -8.59 10.47 2.46
CA THR A 94 -7.68 10.37 3.59
C THR A 94 -6.46 9.55 3.22
N SER A 95 -5.37 9.71 3.97
CA SER A 95 -4.17 8.90 3.79
C SER A 95 -3.68 8.34 5.12
N LYS A 96 -3.18 7.12 5.10
CA LYS A 96 -2.67 6.40 6.28
C LYS A 96 -1.35 5.72 5.98
N LEU A 97 -0.47 5.73 6.97
CA LEU A 97 0.79 5.00 6.95
C LEU A 97 0.70 3.82 7.92
N GLY A 98 0.86 2.62 7.39
CA GLY A 98 0.95 1.38 8.16
C GLY A 98 2.40 0.91 8.33
N ASP A 99 2.62 -0.02 9.24
CA ASP A 99 3.90 -0.67 9.50
C ASP A 99 3.67 -2.17 9.69
N GLY A 100 4.42 -2.99 8.99
CA GLY A 100 4.29 -4.45 9.06
C GLY A 100 4.24 -5.12 7.70
N ARG A 101 3.77 -6.36 7.68
CA ARG A 101 3.60 -7.11 6.43
C ARG A 101 2.45 -6.50 5.61
N PRO A 102 2.70 -6.04 4.38
CA PRO A 102 1.71 -5.26 3.65
C PRO A 102 0.34 -5.93 3.49
N SER A 103 0.31 -7.22 3.16
CA SER A 103 -0.96 -7.97 3.04
C SER A 103 -1.77 -7.98 4.32
N ASP A 104 -1.11 -8.22 5.47
CA ASP A 104 -1.77 -8.35 6.76
C ASP A 104 -2.33 -7.00 7.22
N VAL A 105 -1.54 -5.93 7.01
CA VAL A 105 -1.96 -4.56 7.35
C VAL A 105 -3.14 -4.12 6.48
N ILE A 106 -3.12 -4.41 5.16
CA ILE A 106 -4.21 -4.06 4.25
C ILE A 106 -5.51 -4.77 4.66
N VAL A 107 -5.44 -6.08 4.95
CA VAL A 107 -6.61 -6.87 5.37
C VAL A 107 -7.15 -6.37 6.70
N ALA A 108 -6.27 -6.15 7.69
CA ALA A 108 -6.66 -5.62 8.99
C ALA A 108 -7.31 -4.24 8.90
N GLU A 109 -6.75 -3.36 8.06
CA GLU A 109 -7.30 -2.03 7.83
C GLU A 109 -8.70 -2.10 7.22
N ALA A 110 -8.88 -2.97 6.22
CA ALA A 110 -10.17 -3.15 5.57
C ALA A 110 -11.25 -3.64 6.56
N GLU A 111 -10.89 -4.53 7.48
CA GLU A 111 -11.82 -5.01 8.50
C GLU A 111 -12.11 -3.94 9.56
N ASN A 112 -11.09 -3.28 10.09
CA ASN A 112 -11.22 -2.30 11.17
C ASN A 112 -12.01 -1.07 10.76
N GLU A 113 -11.83 -0.61 9.53
CA GLU A 113 -12.43 0.61 9.00
C GLU A 113 -13.73 0.36 8.22
N GLY A 114 -14.17 -0.88 8.11
CA GLY A 114 -15.40 -1.24 7.40
C GLY A 114 -15.34 -0.89 5.91
N ILE A 115 -14.24 -1.23 5.26
CA ILE A 115 -14.02 -0.98 3.84
C ILE A 115 -14.95 -1.84 2.99
N ASP A 116 -15.67 -1.22 2.07
CA ASP A 116 -16.58 -1.89 1.14
C ASP A 116 -15.87 -2.47 -0.09
N LEU A 117 -14.73 -1.89 -0.48
CA LEU A 117 -13.96 -2.30 -1.64
C LEU A 117 -12.48 -1.98 -1.46
N ILE A 118 -11.60 -2.94 -1.73
CA ILE A 118 -10.17 -2.71 -1.88
C ILE A 118 -9.87 -2.61 -3.39
N VAL A 119 -9.18 -1.54 -3.81
CA VAL A 119 -8.71 -1.36 -5.19
C VAL A 119 -7.20 -1.29 -5.20
N MET A 120 -6.53 -2.24 -5.85
CA MET A 120 -5.08 -2.33 -5.81
C MET A 120 -4.46 -2.75 -7.13
N GLY A 121 -3.20 -2.42 -7.35
CA GLY A 121 -2.45 -2.93 -8.50
C GLY A 121 -2.23 -4.43 -8.43
N SER A 122 -2.21 -5.09 -9.58
CA SER A 122 -1.94 -6.54 -9.65
C SER A 122 -0.52 -6.89 -9.18
N ARG A 123 0.43 -5.95 -9.23
CA ARG A 123 1.84 -6.10 -8.87
C ARG A 123 2.37 -4.80 -8.30
N GLY A 124 3.41 -4.90 -7.47
CA GLY A 124 4.17 -3.77 -6.97
C GLY A 124 5.52 -3.61 -7.69
N LEU A 125 6.43 -2.82 -7.09
CA LEU A 125 7.75 -2.45 -7.65
C LEU A 125 8.65 -3.65 -8.00
N GLY A 126 8.52 -4.79 -7.31
CA GLY A 126 9.37 -5.99 -7.52
C GLY A 126 8.73 -7.10 -8.35
N GLY A 127 7.60 -6.84 -9.02
CA GLY A 127 6.80 -7.88 -9.69
C GLY A 127 7.47 -8.50 -10.91
N ILE A 128 7.64 -9.83 -10.92
CA ILE A 128 8.07 -10.60 -12.09
C ILE A 128 6.92 -10.60 -13.11
N ARG A 129 7.22 -10.29 -14.37
CA ARG A 129 6.22 -10.16 -15.44
C ARG A 129 5.42 -11.43 -15.75
N GLU A 130 5.94 -12.58 -15.37
CA GLU A 130 5.34 -13.89 -15.65
C GLU A 130 4.14 -14.23 -14.75
N PHE A 131 4.01 -13.59 -13.59
CA PHE A 131 2.89 -13.84 -12.67
C PHE A 131 1.73 -12.88 -12.93
N ILE A 132 0.51 -13.44 -12.91
CA ILE A 132 -0.73 -12.66 -13.08
C ILE A 132 -0.95 -11.72 -11.89
N LEU A 133 -0.61 -12.16 -10.65
CA LEU A 133 -0.70 -11.40 -9.41
C LEU A 133 0.65 -11.41 -8.68
N GLY A 134 0.97 -10.30 -8.02
CA GLY A 134 2.07 -10.21 -7.09
C GLY A 134 1.75 -10.88 -5.74
N SER A 135 2.76 -11.06 -4.89
CA SER A 135 2.61 -11.72 -3.59
C SER A 135 1.60 -11.01 -2.67
N VAL A 136 1.65 -9.69 -2.59
CA VAL A 136 0.73 -8.90 -1.76
C VAL A 136 -0.70 -8.98 -2.30
N SER A 137 -0.90 -8.71 -3.59
CA SER A 137 -2.24 -8.75 -4.20
C SER A 137 -2.88 -10.14 -4.14
N SER A 138 -2.09 -11.19 -4.38
CA SER A 138 -2.56 -12.57 -4.27
C SER A 138 -3.04 -12.89 -2.85
N GLN A 139 -2.29 -12.45 -1.83
CA GLN A 139 -2.62 -12.72 -0.44
C GLN A 139 -3.82 -11.89 0.03
N VAL A 140 -3.92 -10.62 -0.36
CA VAL A 140 -5.08 -9.77 -0.06
C VAL A 140 -6.35 -10.36 -0.66
N VAL A 141 -6.31 -10.80 -1.93
CA VAL A 141 -7.46 -11.48 -2.59
C VAL A 141 -7.88 -12.74 -1.84
N HIS A 142 -6.92 -13.49 -1.29
CA HIS A 142 -7.21 -14.74 -0.58
C HIS A 142 -7.77 -14.51 0.82
N GLU A 143 -7.28 -13.52 1.54
CA GLU A 143 -7.55 -13.33 2.98
C GLU A 143 -8.63 -12.28 3.28
N SER A 144 -8.86 -11.34 2.36
CA SER A 144 -9.81 -10.25 2.60
C SER A 144 -11.26 -10.74 2.59
N LYS A 145 -12.06 -10.26 3.55
CA LYS A 145 -13.52 -10.40 3.55
C LYS A 145 -14.21 -9.36 2.67
N SER A 146 -13.54 -8.23 2.43
CA SER A 146 -14.03 -7.21 1.54
C SER A 146 -13.74 -7.59 0.09
N PRO A 147 -14.61 -7.24 -0.86
CA PRO A 147 -14.33 -7.37 -2.30
C PRO A 147 -13.00 -6.70 -2.67
N VAL A 148 -12.26 -7.33 -3.58
CA VAL A 148 -10.96 -6.82 -4.06
C VAL A 148 -11.00 -6.68 -5.57
N LEU A 149 -10.74 -5.47 -6.06
CA LEU A 149 -10.57 -5.15 -7.47
C LEU A 149 -9.09 -5.01 -7.78
N VAL A 150 -8.61 -5.82 -8.70
CA VAL A 150 -7.20 -5.84 -9.09
C VAL A 150 -7.01 -5.20 -10.46
N VAL A 151 -6.22 -4.13 -10.52
CA VAL A 151 -5.92 -3.36 -11.73
C VAL A 151 -4.62 -3.89 -12.37
N LYS A 152 -4.65 -4.07 -13.69
CA LYS A 152 -3.51 -4.58 -14.50
C LYS A 152 -2.95 -3.51 -15.43
#